data_5ae4fb406adc344ceb2324a954664881
#
_entry.id   5ae4fb406adc344ceb2324a954664881
#
_cell.length_a   1.000
_cell.length_b   1.000
_cell.length_c   1.000
_cell.angle_alpha   90.00
_cell.angle_beta   90.00
_cell.angle_gamma   90.00
#
_symmetry.space_group_name_H-M   'P 1'
#
loop_
_entity.id
_entity.type
_entity.pdbx_description
1 polymer ?
#
loop_
_entity_poly.entity_id
_entity_poly.type
_entity_poly.pdbx_seq_one_letter_code
_entity_poly.pdbx_strand_id
1 'polypeptide(L)'
;LKGQVLDTNSYFLCKNLYKMGIKVMSISKVPDDLNVISEKVKDYSNKYDYVLTTGGIGPTHDDITFEAVAKAFNDELVYHSELVKIVKNFYKTDDINHPGLKMAKIPKTANVTFGFDPITNKKAFYPNVSVKNVFMFPGVPILCERLFNFTKNQLFSSNQKFHLKELYLSSNEDLIVNELNSAVNKFQNVLFGSYPKYFHSYYNVKITIESVDESETVNAHEYLRRIIPEKYQIDYDGDPFSDKLNKMKKLNNGKLNETYEKLERDLLAGKKNSNDIFIYFDGSINSTVLLHVMATIYEKNYTDKQSMNCIYLEKNIKINSYVNETVKNYNLNLLKLNRNNFIHFAKSHGNILIVIGVRKTEPNSSEILKSFNGVNFINPLFDWNYSDLWNVTRNLYLPYCNLYDEGFTTINDVHGKPNPYLKTVGPRSDLIYYKKAHELQDNSLEHFT
;
A
#
# COMPACT_ATOMS: atom_id res chain seq x y z
N LEU A 1 25.25 -1.78 0.72
CA LEU A 1 25.45 -3.20 1.07
C LEU A 1 25.46 -3.47 2.59
N LYS A 2 25.51 -2.44 3.44
CA LYS A 2 25.54 -2.58 4.92
C LYS A 2 24.16 -2.84 5.55
N GLY A 3 23.08 -2.90 4.78
CA GLY A 3 21.72 -3.09 5.28
C GLY A 3 21.12 -1.91 6.05
N GLN A 4 21.74 -0.74 6.02
CA GLN A 4 21.30 0.46 6.76
C GLN A 4 20.15 1.21 6.07
N VAL A 5 19.97 1.01 4.77
CA VAL A 5 18.95 1.67 3.96
C VAL A 5 18.18 0.62 3.17
N LEU A 6 16.85 0.74 3.15
CA LEU A 6 15.98 -0.08 2.33
C LEU A 6 16.09 0.35 0.85
N ASP A 7 16.31 -0.61 -0.04
CA ASP A 7 16.32 -0.37 -1.49
C ASP A 7 14.90 -0.20 -2.03
N THR A 8 14.40 1.01 -1.96
CA THR A 8 13.10 1.39 -2.52
C THR A 8 13.15 1.66 -4.01
N ASN A 9 14.32 2.03 -4.56
CA ASN A 9 14.49 2.31 -5.99
C ASN A 9 14.25 1.06 -6.84
N SER A 10 14.87 -0.07 -6.49
CA SER A 10 14.67 -1.33 -7.23
C SER A 10 13.20 -1.75 -7.21
N TYR A 11 12.53 -1.67 -6.07
CA TYR A 11 11.10 -1.97 -5.97
C TYR A 11 10.25 -1.07 -6.88
N PHE A 12 10.50 0.24 -6.84
CA PHE A 12 9.78 1.23 -7.65
C PHE A 12 9.97 0.97 -9.15
N LEU A 13 11.24 0.78 -9.58
CA LEU A 13 11.57 0.55 -10.99
C LEU A 13 10.96 -0.76 -11.50
N CYS A 14 11.11 -1.87 -10.77
CA CYS A 14 10.53 -3.16 -11.15
C CYS A 14 9.02 -3.06 -11.34
N LYS A 15 8.31 -2.45 -10.38
CA LYS A 15 6.86 -2.28 -10.43
C LYS A 15 6.41 -1.46 -11.65
N ASN A 16 7.14 -0.40 -11.99
CA ASN A 16 6.77 0.48 -13.09
C ASN A 16 7.17 -0.08 -14.46
N LEU A 17 8.32 -0.72 -14.58
CA LEU A 17 8.74 -1.43 -15.80
C LEU A 17 7.79 -2.58 -16.14
N TYR A 18 7.39 -3.35 -15.14
CA TYR A 18 6.37 -4.40 -15.29
C TYR A 18 5.06 -3.85 -15.88
N LYS A 19 4.57 -2.72 -15.36
CA LYS A 19 3.37 -2.04 -15.90
C LYS A 19 3.52 -1.57 -17.35
N MET A 20 4.76 -1.36 -17.79
CA MET A 20 5.09 -1.00 -19.18
C MET A 20 5.32 -2.23 -20.08
N GLY A 21 5.13 -3.44 -19.57
CA GLY A 21 5.37 -4.68 -20.31
C GLY A 21 6.86 -5.03 -20.42
N ILE A 22 7.72 -4.52 -19.53
CA ILE A 22 9.16 -4.78 -19.52
C ILE A 22 9.49 -5.68 -18.33
N LYS A 23 10.02 -6.86 -18.62
CA LYS A 23 10.40 -7.84 -17.61
C LYS A 23 11.79 -7.53 -17.05
N VAL A 24 11.89 -7.34 -15.74
CA VAL A 24 13.20 -7.23 -15.08
C VAL A 24 13.79 -8.61 -14.87
N MET A 25 14.92 -8.87 -15.51
CA MET A 25 15.58 -10.19 -15.51
C MET A 25 16.60 -10.34 -14.39
N SER A 26 17.22 -9.25 -13.93
CA SER A 26 18.25 -9.29 -12.90
C SER A 26 18.36 -7.98 -12.15
N ILE A 27 18.68 -8.06 -10.86
CA ILE A 27 19.04 -6.92 -10.02
C ILE A 27 20.37 -7.25 -9.36
N SER A 28 21.37 -6.35 -9.51
CA SER A 28 22.67 -6.50 -8.87
C SER A 28 22.97 -5.31 -7.97
N LYS A 29 23.49 -5.58 -6.79
CA LYS A 29 24.04 -4.58 -5.87
C LYS A 29 25.54 -4.72 -5.85
N VAL A 30 26.23 -3.66 -6.24
CA VAL A 30 27.69 -3.62 -6.35
C VAL A 30 28.27 -2.54 -5.44
N PRO A 31 29.49 -2.68 -4.94
CA PRO A 31 30.17 -1.61 -4.22
C PRO A 31 30.53 -0.46 -5.16
N ASP A 32 30.88 0.70 -4.57
CA ASP A 32 31.39 1.86 -5.28
C ASP A 32 32.87 1.63 -5.68
N ASP A 33 33.04 0.69 -6.61
CA ASP A 33 34.31 0.32 -7.23
C ASP A 33 34.20 0.45 -8.74
N LEU A 34 35.16 1.20 -9.32
CA LEU A 34 35.14 1.55 -10.72
C LEU A 34 35.18 0.32 -11.64
N ASN A 35 35.96 -0.68 -11.27
CA ASN A 35 36.12 -1.90 -12.11
C ASN A 35 34.87 -2.77 -12.01
N VAL A 36 34.42 -2.99 -10.79
CA VAL A 36 33.20 -3.82 -10.53
C VAL A 36 31.98 -3.27 -11.23
N ILE A 37 31.76 -1.96 -11.14
CA ILE A 37 30.62 -1.31 -11.81
C ILE A 37 30.77 -1.40 -13.34
N SER A 38 31.98 -1.07 -13.86
CA SER A 38 32.28 -1.08 -15.30
C SER A 38 32.07 -2.47 -15.92
N GLU A 39 32.58 -3.53 -15.28
CA GLU A 39 32.43 -4.91 -15.75
C GLU A 39 30.95 -5.34 -15.72
N LYS A 40 30.23 -5.01 -14.65
CA LYS A 40 28.82 -5.35 -14.53
C LYS A 40 27.96 -4.63 -15.55
N VAL A 41 28.20 -3.34 -15.77
CA VAL A 41 27.51 -2.53 -16.79
C VAL A 41 27.76 -3.11 -18.19
N LYS A 42 29.02 -3.45 -18.52
CA LYS A 42 29.37 -4.04 -19.81
C LYS A 42 28.68 -5.39 -20.01
N ASP A 43 28.71 -6.27 -19.00
CA ASP A 43 28.08 -7.58 -19.06
C ASP A 43 26.55 -7.43 -19.28
N TYR A 44 25.89 -6.58 -18.51
CA TYR A 44 24.45 -6.38 -18.61
C TYR A 44 24.03 -5.69 -19.91
N SER A 45 24.80 -4.70 -20.38
CA SER A 45 24.55 -4.04 -21.67
C SER A 45 24.58 -5.00 -22.86
N ASN A 46 25.39 -6.06 -22.78
CA ASN A 46 25.45 -7.08 -23.82
C ASN A 46 24.31 -8.13 -23.74
N LYS A 47 23.68 -8.25 -22.57
CA LYS A 47 22.68 -9.32 -22.30
C LYS A 47 21.24 -8.84 -22.35
N TYR A 48 21.00 -7.58 -22.06
CA TYR A 48 19.64 -7.07 -21.84
C TYR A 48 19.37 -5.85 -22.72
N ASP A 49 18.12 -5.66 -23.12
CA ASP A 49 17.69 -4.53 -23.94
C ASP A 49 17.85 -3.19 -23.21
N TYR A 50 17.63 -3.18 -21.89
CA TYR A 50 17.74 -2.02 -21.02
C TYR A 50 18.55 -2.34 -19.78
N VAL A 51 19.46 -1.47 -19.41
CA VAL A 51 20.21 -1.51 -18.15
C VAL A 51 19.97 -0.21 -17.41
N LEU A 52 19.49 -0.28 -16.18
CA LEU A 52 19.26 0.88 -15.35
C LEU A 52 20.23 0.86 -14.17
N THR A 53 20.94 1.95 -13.93
CA THR A 53 21.72 2.13 -12.70
C THR A 53 21.01 3.12 -11.78
N THR A 54 21.13 2.94 -10.47
CA THR A 54 20.63 3.89 -9.48
C THR A 54 21.72 4.23 -8.47
N GLY A 55 22.04 5.52 -8.35
CA GLY A 55 23.08 6.03 -7.47
C GLY A 55 24.40 6.31 -8.18
N GLY A 56 25.34 6.90 -7.46
CA GLY A 56 26.69 7.19 -7.91
C GLY A 56 26.80 8.27 -9.00
N ILE A 57 25.83 9.18 -9.14
CA ILE A 57 25.85 10.30 -10.10
C ILE A 57 25.81 11.67 -9.43
N GLY A 58 26.09 11.74 -8.14
CA GLY A 58 26.16 12.96 -7.36
C GLY A 58 27.55 13.63 -7.39
N PRO A 59 27.78 14.62 -6.52
CA PRO A 59 28.99 15.41 -6.50
C PRO A 59 30.12 14.84 -5.61
N THR A 60 29.89 13.77 -4.87
CA THR A 60 30.83 13.25 -3.89
C THR A 60 31.90 12.34 -4.52
N HIS A 61 32.93 12.00 -3.77
CA HIS A 61 34.07 11.24 -4.29
C HIS A 61 33.71 9.79 -4.65
N ASP A 62 32.69 9.25 -3.99
CA ASP A 62 32.12 7.90 -4.18
C ASP A 62 31.08 7.82 -5.31
N ASP A 63 30.64 8.97 -5.86
CA ASP A 63 29.77 9.04 -7.03
C ASP A 63 30.59 8.79 -8.31
N ILE A 64 30.79 7.53 -8.67
CA ILE A 64 31.66 7.11 -9.78
C ILE A 64 30.95 6.40 -10.92
N THR A 65 29.61 6.48 -10.97
CA THR A 65 28.82 5.74 -11.99
C THR A 65 29.11 6.26 -13.40
N PHE A 66 29.25 7.58 -13.62
CA PHE A 66 29.60 8.12 -14.93
C PHE A 66 30.98 7.66 -15.40
N GLU A 67 31.97 7.65 -14.49
CA GLU A 67 33.32 7.16 -14.74
C GLU A 67 33.30 5.67 -15.11
N ALA A 68 32.52 4.88 -14.38
CA ALA A 68 32.45 3.44 -14.61
C ALA A 68 31.75 3.10 -15.94
N VAL A 69 30.70 3.84 -16.30
CA VAL A 69 30.01 3.66 -17.59
C VAL A 69 30.93 4.11 -18.75
N ALA A 70 31.64 5.24 -18.61
CA ALA A 70 32.64 5.66 -19.59
C ALA A 70 33.70 4.56 -19.80
N LYS A 71 34.23 4.02 -18.71
CA LYS A 71 35.19 2.92 -18.76
C LYS A 71 34.64 1.66 -19.43
N ALA A 72 33.39 1.29 -19.13
CA ALA A 72 32.75 0.10 -19.71
C ALA A 72 32.70 0.15 -21.25
N PHE A 73 32.60 1.36 -21.83
CA PHE A 73 32.51 1.56 -23.28
C PHE A 73 33.72 2.19 -23.91
N ASN A 74 34.86 2.29 -23.18
CA ASN A 74 36.09 2.94 -23.63
C ASN A 74 35.84 4.39 -24.10
N ASP A 75 35.01 5.12 -23.36
CA ASP A 75 34.64 6.49 -23.62
C ASP A 75 35.38 7.45 -22.67
N GLU A 76 35.47 8.70 -23.04
CA GLU A 76 36.07 9.76 -22.24
C GLU A 76 34.97 10.60 -21.53
N LEU A 77 35.32 11.17 -20.39
CA LEU A 77 34.43 12.08 -19.67
C LEU A 77 34.63 13.51 -20.11
N VAL A 78 33.56 14.20 -20.47
CA VAL A 78 33.56 15.60 -20.88
C VAL A 78 32.52 16.41 -20.10
N TYR A 79 32.79 17.70 -19.91
CA TYR A 79 31.78 18.60 -19.37
C TYR A 79 30.70 18.89 -20.41
N HIS A 80 29.48 18.51 -20.13
CA HIS A 80 28.35 18.79 -21.00
C HIS A 80 27.82 20.22 -20.76
N SER A 81 27.83 21.05 -21.77
CA SER A 81 27.58 22.52 -21.66
C SER A 81 26.23 22.87 -21.02
N GLU A 82 25.15 22.12 -21.33
CA GLU A 82 23.83 22.35 -20.74
C GLU A 82 23.78 21.91 -19.27
N LEU A 83 24.41 20.77 -18.92
CA LEU A 83 24.49 20.31 -17.52
C LEU A 83 25.33 21.26 -16.66
N VAL A 84 26.42 21.79 -17.19
CA VAL A 84 27.23 22.81 -16.50
C VAL A 84 26.36 24.02 -16.14
N LYS A 85 25.53 24.51 -17.06
CA LYS A 85 24.60 25.62 -16.79
C LYS A 85 23.59 25.27 -15.71
N ILE A 86 23.02 24.08 -15.77
CA ILE A 86 22.03 23.59 -14.78
C ILE A 86 22.67 23.50 -13.39
N VAL A 87 23.84 22.91 -13.28
CA VAL A 87 24.55 22.75 -12.00
C VAL A 87 24.96 24.09 -11.42
N LYS A 88 25.52 25.01 -12.25
CA LYS A 88 25.84 26.37 -11.82
C LYS A 88 24.63 27.13 -11.29
N ASN A 89 23.50 27.03 -11.97
CA ASN A 89 22.25 27.66 -11.55
C ASN A 89 21.72 27.05 -10.22
N PHE A 90 21.84 25.73 -10.07
CA PHE A 90 21.41 25.04 -8.86
C PHE A 90 22.21 25.46 -7.63
N TYR A 91 23.53 25.50 -7.74
CA TYR A 91 24.42 25.92 -6.65
C TYR A 91 24.61 27.44 -6.56
N LYS A 92 24.02 28.19 -7.46
CA LYS A 92 24.16 29.66 -7.56
C LYS A 92 25.65 30.10 -7.56
N THR A 93 26.45 29.46 -8.38
CA THR A 93 27.91 29.67 -8.44
C THR A 93 28.39 29.81 -9.87
N ASP A 94 29.38 30.68 -10.09
CA ASP A 94 30.12 30.76 -11.34
C ASP A 94 31.50 30.13 -11.27
N ASP A 95 31.86 29.59 -10.08
CA ASP A 95 33.12 28.90 -9.86
C ASP A 95 33.22 27.66 -10.76
N ILE A 96 34.22 27.64 -11.63
CA ILE A 96 34.49 26.49 -12.52
C ILE A 96 35.08 25.28 -11.83
N ASN A 97 35.56 25.45 -10.59
CA ASN A 97 36.11 24.38 -9.75
C ASN A 97 35.10 23.87 -8.71
N HIS A 98 33.86 24.36 -8.73
CA HIS A 98 32.85 23.96 -7.75
C HIS A 98 32.63 22.44 -7.82
N PRO A 99 32.70 21.70 -6.68
CA PRO A 99 32.58 20.23 -6.66
C PRO A 99 31.32 19.70 -7.34
N GLY A 100 30.21 20.42 -7.27
CA GLY A 100 28.95 20.07 -7.95
C GLY A 100 29.08 19.90 -9.47
N LEU A 101 30.10 20.50 -10.11
CA LEU A 101 30.32 20.37 -11.55
C LEU A 101 30.72 18.93 -11.95
N LYS A 102 31.12 18.08 -11.00
CA LYS A 102 31.28 16.65 -11.24
C LYS A 102 30.02 16.04 -11.87
N MET A 103 28.82 16.45 -11.43
CA MET A 103 27.54 15.98 -11.98
C MET A 103 27.30 16.37 -13.46
N ALA A 104 28.07 17.35 -13.99
CA ALA A 104 28.01 17.76 -15.37
C ALA A 104 29.09 17.11 -16.25
N LYS A 105 29.99 16.31 -15.65
CA LYS A 105 31.07 15.60 -16.34
C LYS A 105 30.60 14.20 -16.65
N ILE A 106 30.15 13.98 -17.88
CA ILE A 106 29.48 12.75 -18.33
C ILE A 106 30.26 12.10 -19.49
N PRO A 107 29.99 10.82 -19.82
CA PRO A 107 30.57 10.19 -20.99
C PRO A 107 30.30 11.00 -22.26
N LYS A 108 31.27 11.15 -23.12
CA LYS A 108 31.22 11.98 -24.33
C LYS A 108 30.14 11.53 -25.31
N THR A 109 29.90 10.21 -25.40
CA THR A 109 28.87 9.63 -26.25
C THR A 109 27.49 9.57 -25.58
N ALA A 110 27.34 10.16 -24.40
CA ALA A 110 26.09 10.12 -23.67
C ALA A 110 24.97 10.91 -24.37
N ASN A 111 23.78 10.35 -24.35
CA ASN A 111 22.55 11.05 -24.66
C ASN A 111 21.96 11.68 -23.39
N VAL A 112 21.46 12.88 -23.54
CA VAL A 112 20.85 13.67 -22.46
C VAL A 112 19.37 13.87 -22.79
N THR A 113 18.49 13.23 -22.02
CA THR A 113 17.03 13.25 -22.25
C THR A 113 16.31 13.99 -21.14
N PHE A 114 15.73 15.12 -21.49
CA PHE A 114 14.86 15.88 -20.58
C PHE A 114 13.44 15.32 -20.63
N GLY A 115 12.92 14.94 -19.50
CA GLY A 115 11.53 14.57 -19.36
C GLY A 115 10.62 15.75 -19.06
N PHE A 116 9.32 15.48 -19.04
CA PHE A 116 8.29 16.46 -18.69
C PHE A 116 7.40 15.90 -17.59
N ASP A 117 7.01 16.76 -16.68
CA ASP A 117 6.01 16.45 -15.67
C ASP A 117 4.68 16.09 -16.36
N PRO A 118 4.15 14.89 -16.16
CA PRO A 118 2.93 14.43 -16.86
C PRO A 118 1.67 15.21 -16.48
N ILE A 119 1.69 15.96 -15.37
CA ILE A 119 0.56 16.76 -14.88
C ILE A 119 0.67 18.21 -15.35
N THR A 120 1.84 18.82 -15.13
CA THR A 120 2.06 20.27 -15.37
C THR A 120 2.71 20.56 -16.70
N ASN A 121 3.18 19.56 -17.42
CA ASN A 121 3.97 19.65 -18.66
C ASN A 121 5.24 20.52 -18.54
N LYS A 122 5.75 20.70 -17.32
CA LYS A 122 6.99 21.43 -17.10
C LYS A 122 8.20 20.53 -17.36
N LYS A 123 9.22 21.07 -18.05
CA LYS A 123 10.50 20.40 -18.30
C LYS A 123 11.17 20.04 -16.98
N ALA A 124 11.74 18.84 -16.92
CA ALA A 124 12.53 18.38 -15.77
C ALA A 124 13.74 19.30 -15.55
N PHE A 125 14.09 19.53 -14.29
CA PHE A 125 15.25 20.34 -13.93
C PHE A 125 16.56 19.66 -14.33
N TYR A 126 16.67 18.33 -14.11
CA TYR A 126 17.84 17.53 -14.46
C TYR A 126 17.41 16.38 -15.38
N PRO A 127 18.17 16.09 -16.46
CA PRO A 127 17.81 15.06 -17.43
C PRO A 127 18.25 13.66 -16.99
N ASN A 128 17.74 12.66 -17.69
CA ASN A 128 18.39 11.33 -17.71
C ASN A 128 19.62 11.38 -18.62
N VAL A 129 20.71 10.79 -18.14
CA VAL A 129 21.94 10.58 -18.91
C VAL A 129 22.01 9.08 -19.26
N SER A 130 22.23 8.77 -20.53
CA SER A 130 22.33 7.38 -20.98
C SER A 130 23.47 7.19 -21.98
N VAL A 131 24.07 6.01 -21.97
CA VAL A 131 25.07 5.57 -22.96
C VAL A 131 24.62 4.23 -23.53
N LYS A 132 24.41 4.15 -24.84
CA LYS A 132 23.78 3.00 -25.49
C LYS A 132 22.45 2.64 -24.80
N ASN A 133 22.32 1.42 -24.28
CA ASN A 133 21.15 0.92 -23.55
C ASN A 133 21.28 1.03 -22.02
N VAL A 134 22.24 1.81 -21.51
CA VAL A 134 22.47 2.03 -20.07
C VAL A 134 21.94 3.40 -19.66
N PHE A 135 20.95 3.42 -18.77
CA PHE A 135 20.25 4.61 -18.29
C PHE A 135 20.60 4.85 -16.83
N MET A 136 21.11 6.04 -16.51
CA MET A 136 21.63 6.35 -15.19
C MET A 136 20.65 7.22 -14.41
N PHE A 137 20.22 6.73 -13.24
CA PHE A 137 19.27 7.39 -12.34
C PHE A 137 19.92 7.74 -11.00
N PRO A 138 19.47 8.81 -10.33
CA PRO A 138 19.99 9.18 -9.01
C PRO A 138 19.66 8.15 -7.95
N GLY A 139 20.51 8.07 -6.91
CA GLY A 139 20.29 7.17 -5.76
C GLY A 139 19.20 7.65 -4.81
N VAL A 140 18.97 8.96 -4.72
CA VAL A 140 17.93 9.55 -3.85
C VAL A 140 16.54 9.15 -4.36
N PRO A 141 15.71 8.43 -3.56
CA PRO A 141 14.47 7.82 -4.05
C PRO A 141 13.53 8.79 -4.74
N ILE A 142 13.22 9.92 -4.12
CA ILE A 142 12.30 10.92 -4.70
C ILE A 142 12.80 11.48 -6.04
N LEU A 143 14.12 11.60 -6.22
CA LEU A 143 14.72 12.08 -7.48
C LEU A 143 14.71 10.97 -8.54
N CYS A 144 14.99 9.73 -8.16
CA CYS A 144 14.92 8.57 -9.04
C CYS A 144 13.49 8.38 -9.58
N GLU A 145 12.50 8.36 -8.69
CA GLU A 145 11.09 8.21 -9.04
C GLU A 145 10.60 9.32 -9.96
N ARG A 146 10.94 10.56 -9.63
CA ARG A 146 10.57 11.73 -10.42
C ARG A 146 11.18 11.69 -11.82
N LEU A 147 12.48 11.45 -11.91
CA LEU A 147 13.18 11.38 -13.19
C LEU A 147 12.64 10.25 -14.06
N PHE A 148 12.43 9.05 -13.46
CA PHE A 148 11.83 7.93 -14.18
C PHE A 148 10.43 8.28 -14.70
N ASN A 149 9.56 8.82 -13.86
CA ASN A 149 8.20 9.17 -14.28
C ASN A 149 8.16 10.20 -15.39
N PHE A 150 9.11 11.13 -15.42
CA PHE A 150 9.20 12.18 -16.44
C PHE A 150 9.79 11.70 -17.76
N THR A 151 10.62 10.65 -17.73
CA THR A 151 11.36 10.19 -18.92
C THR A 151 10.92 8.84 -19.45
N LYS A 152 10.22 8.03 -18.68
CA LYS A 152 9.93 6.61 -18.98
C LYS A 152 9.33 6.38 -20.37
N ASN A 153 8.36 7.19 -20.80
CA ASN A 153 7.70 7.03 -22.10
C ASN A 153 8.58 7.42 -23.29
N GLN A 154 9.68 8.15 -23.05
CA GLN A 154 10.67 8.51 -24.06
C GLN A 154 11.81 7.48 -24.12
N LEU A 155 12.17 6.91 -22.96
CA LEU A 155 13.34 6.03 -22.83
C LEU A 155 13.00 4.56 -23.00
N PHE A 156 11.78 4.15 -22.65
CA PHE A 156 11.40 2.76 -22.60
C PHE A 156 10.14 2.49 -23.39
N SER A 157 10.14 1.42 -24.14
CA SER A 157 8.95 0.94 -24.87
C SER A 157 8.92 -0.58 -24.88
N SER A 158 7.72 -1.14 -24.87
CA SER A 158 7.48 -2.56 -25.05
C SER A 158 6.17 -2.76 -25.81
N ASN A 159 6.16 -3.75 -26.69
CA ASN A 159 4.93 -4.22 -27.34
C ASN A 159 4.24 -5.32 -26.53
N GLN A 160 4.81 -5.72 -25.40
CA GLN A 160 4.24 -6.74 -24.55
C GLN A 160 3.35 -6.11 -23.47
N LYS A 161 2.31 -6.85 -23.09
CA LYS A 161 1.47 -6.56 -21.95
C LYS A 161 1.38 -7.83 -21.11
N PHE A 162 1.64 -7.72 -19.82
CA PHE A 162 1.45 -8.85 -18.93
C PHE A 162 0.00 -8.88 -18.44
N HIS A 163 -0.62 -10.06 -18.56
CA HIS A 163 -1.95 -10.34 -18.08
C HIS A 163 -1.82 -11.18 -16.81
N LEU A 164 -2.33 -10.65 -15.70
CA LEU A 164 -2.23 -11.25 -14.38
C LEU A 164 -3.65 -11.60 -13.88
N LYS A 165 -3.83 -12.85 -13.43
CA LYS A 165 -4.96 -13.30 -12.63
C LYS A 165 -4.46 -13.78 -11.27
N GLU A 166 -5.29 -13.64 -10.26
CA GLU A 166 -4.97 -14.07 -8.90
C GLU A 166 -6.05 -15.02 -8.40
N LEU A 167 -5.63 -16.03 -7.63
CA LEU A 167 -6.51 -16.96 -6.96
C LEU A 167 -6.11 -17.01 -5.47
N TYR A 168 -7.08 -16.89 -4.60
CA TYR A 168 -6.86 -16.86 -3.14
C TYR A 168 -7.45 -18.08 -2.48
N LEU A 169 -6.69 -18.69 -1.57
CA LEU A 169 -7.06 -19.98 -0.96
C LEU A 169 -6.97 -19.91 0.55
N SER A 170 -7.93 -20.59 1.21
CA SER A 170 -7.92 -20.84 2.66
C SER A 170 -7.07 -22.06 3.07
N SER A 171 -6.70 -22.90 2.11
CA SER A 171 -5.83 -24.05 2.36
C SER A 171 -4.37 -23.65 2.52
N ASN A 172 -3.58 -24.55 3.09
CA ASN A 172 -2.12 -24.46 3.01
C ASN A 172 -1.64 -24.90 1.62
N GLU A 173 -0.41 -24.54 1.27
CA GLU A 173 0.20 -24.78 -0.02
C GLU A 173 0.38 -26.28 -0.32
N ASP A 174 0.70 -27.08 0.68
CA ASP A 174 0.89 -28.52 0.58
C ASP A 174 -0.36 -29.27 0.08
N LEU A 175 -1.53 -28.73 0.33
CA LEU A 175 -2.80 -29.33 -0.09
C LEU A 175 -3.17 -29.09 -1.57
N ILE A 176 -2.40 -28.27 -2.28
CA ILE A 176 -2.69 -27.88 -3.67
C ILE A 176 -1.50 -28.05 -4.61
N VAL A 177 -0.43 -28.68 -4.15
CA VAL A 177 0.82 -28.87 -4.93
C VAL A 177 0.54 -29.67 -6.22
N ASN A 178 -0.27 -30.71 -6.15
CA ASN A 178 -0.57 -31.56 -7.30
C ASN A 178 -1.37 -30.80 -8.38
N GLU A 179 -2.34 -30.00 -7.97
CA GLU A 179 -3.15 -29.16 -8.84
C GLU A 179 -2.29 -28.09 -9.50
N LEU A 180 -1.41 -27.45 -8.73
CA LEU A 180 -0.50 -26.44 -9.25
C LEU A 180 0.49 -27.04 -10.26
N ASN A 181 1.09 -28.20 -9.96
CA ASN A 181 1.99 -28.91 -10.88
C ASN A 181 1.26 -29.33 -12.15
N SER A 182 0.01 -29.78 -12.03
CA SER A 182 -0.82 -30.10 -13.21
C SER A 182 -1.05 -28.89 -14.11
N ALA A 183 -1.30 -27.72 -13.53
CA ALA A 183 -1.46 -26.48 -14.28
C ALA A 183 -0.16 -26.05 -14.99
N VAL A 184 0.97 -26.11 -14.27
CA VAL A 184 2.32 -25.79 -14.82
C VAL A 184 2.63 -26.68 -16.01
N ASN A 185 2.37 -27.99 -15.91
CA ASN A 185 2.61 -28.94 -16.99
C ASN A 185 1.71 -28.71 -18.21
N LYS A 186 0.48 -28.23 -17.99
CA LYS A 186 -0.48 -27.99 -19.06
C LYS A 186 -0.28 -26.67 -19.79
N PHE A 187 0.14 -25.63 -19.10
CA PHE A 187 0.26 -24.27 -19.63
C PHE A 187 1.70 -23.79 -19.60
N GLN A 188 2.49 -24.22 -20.58
CA GLN A 188 3.96 -24.00 -20.63
C GLN A 188 4.36 -22.52 -20.78
N ASN A 189 3.50 -21.68 -21.33
CA ASN A 189 3.76 -20.24 -21.54
C ASN A 189 3.20 -19.36 -20.41
N VAL A 190 2.59 -19.97 -19.38
CA VAL A 190 2.01 -19.28 -18.23
C VAL A 190 2.91 -19.45 -17.03
N LEU A 191 3.22 -18.34 -16.36
CA LEU A 191 3.96 -18.35 -15.11
C LEU A 191 3.00 -18.48 -13.93
N PHE A 192 3.28 -19.43 -13.06
CA PHE A 192 2.53 -19.63 -11.83
C PHE A 192 3.43 -19.30 -10.63
N GLY A 193 2.95 -18.42 -9.77
CA GLY A 193 3.58 -18.10 -8.49
C GLY A 193 2.69 -18.53 -7.34
N SER A 194 3.23 -19.20 -6.34
CA SER A 194 2.54 -19.52 -5.09
C SER A 194 3.17 -18.74 -3.94
N TYR A 195 2.33 -18.02 -3.20
CA TYR A 195 2.75 -17.11 -2.13
C TYR A 195 1.98 -17.41 -0.86
N PRO A 196 2.52 -18.26 0.01
CA PRO A 196 1.93 -18.47 1.33
C PRO A 196 2.00 -17.19 2.17
N LYS A 197 0.90 -16.88 2.82
CA LYS A 197 0.71 -15.71 3.66
C LYS A 197 0.34 -16.14 5.08
N TYR A 198 1.36 -16.40 5.86
CA TYR A 198 1.15 -16.70 7.28
C TYR A 198 0.54 -15.46 7.97
N PHE A 199 -0.49 -15.69 8.76
CA PHE A 199 -1.20 -14.65 9.53
C PHE A 199 -1.96 -13.60 8.70
N HIS A 200 -2.31 -13.89 7.45
CA HIS A 200 -3.23 -13.04 6.72
C HIS A 200 -4.67 -13.29 7.18
N SER A 201 -5.44 -12.21 7.36
CA SER A 201 -6.78 -12.30 7.95
C SER A 201 -7.80 -13.03 7.09
N TYR A 202 -7.60 -13.11 5.77
CA TYR A 202 -8.60 -13.60 4.81
C TYR A 202 -8.21 -14.87 4.07
N TYR A 203 -6.93 -15.05 3.71
CA TYR A 203 -6.46 -16.20 2.94
C TYR A 203 -5.09 -16.69 3.43
N ASN A 204 -4.74 -17.94 3.13
CA ASN A 204 -3.46 -18.53 3.49
C ASN A 204 -2.48 -18.58 2.32
N VAL A 205 -2.98 -18.76 1.10
CA VAL A 205 -2.14 -18.83 -0.11
C VAL A 205 -2.73 -17.92 -1.20
N LYS A 206 -1.87 -17.15 -1.82
CA LYS A 206 -2.18 -16.40 -3.04
C LYS A 206 -1.43 -17.06 -4.20
N ILE A 207 -2.15 -17.44 -5.25
CA ILE A 207 -1.57 -17.92 -6.51
C ILE A 207 -1.66 -16.78 -7.52
N THR A 208 -0.56 -16.49 -8.21
CA THR A 208 -0.52 -15.61 -9.36
C THR A 208 -0.39 -16.42 -10.64
N ILE A 209 -1.08 -16.02 -11.68
CA ILE A 209 -1.17 -16.68 -12.99
C ILE A 209 -0.92 -15.60 -14.03
N GLU A 210 0.21 -15.66 -14.72
CA GLU A 210 0.68 -14.57 -15.57
C GLU A 210 1.19 -15.06 -16.90
N SER A 211 0.80 -14.39 -17.99
CA SER A 211 1.41 -14.55 -19.30
C SER A 211 1.30 -13.27 -20.14
N VAL A 212 1.88 -13.28 -21.33
CA VAL A 212 1.72 -12.22 -22.32
C VAL A 212 0.46 -12.41 -23.18
N ASP A 213 -0.19 -13.57 -23.09
CA ASP A 213 -1.45 -13.90 -23.77
C ASP A 213 -2.58 -13.89 -22.74
N GLU A 214 -3.55 -12.99 -22.94
CA GLU A 214 -4.71 -12.87 -22.07
C GLU A 214 -5.56 -14.14 -22.04
N SER A 215 -5.75 -14.78 -23.18
CA SER A 215 -6.57 -15.98 -23.29
C SER A 215 -5.93 -17.18 -22.58
N GLU A 216 -4.62 -17.35 -22.69
CA GLU A 216 -3.88 -18.38 -21.93
C GLU A 216 -3.96 -18.12 -20.43
N THR A 217 -3.82 -16.86 -20.00
CA THR A 217 -3.94 -16.49 -18.57
C THR A 217 -5.34 -16.80 -18.02
N VAL A 218 -6.39 -16.47 -18.77
CA VAL A 218 -7.78 -16.75 -18.38
C VAL A 218 -8.02 -18.27 -18.33
N ASN A 219 -7.62 -19.01 -19.37
CA ASN A 219 -7.80 -20.47 -19.44
C ASN A 219 -7.06 -21.19 -18.30
N ALA A 220 -5.86 -20.76 -17.97
CA ALA A 220 -5.08 -21.32 -16.86
C ALA A 220 -5.73 -21.03 -15.50
N HIS A 221 -6.27 -19.83 -15.30
CA HIS A 221 -7.00 -19.46 -14.10
C HIS A 221 -8.28 -20.30 -13.94
N GLU A 222 -9.09 -20.43 -14.99
CA GLU A 222 -10.31 -21.25 -14.98
C GLU A 222 -9.99 -22.73 -14.76
N TYR A 223 -8.90 -23.23 -15.34
CA TYR A 223 -8.44 -24.59 -15.10
C TYR A 223 -8.12 -24.81 -13.63
N LEU A 224 -7.34 -23.94 -12.98
CA LEU A 224 -7.03 -24.03 -11.56
C LEU A 224 -8.30 -23.94 -10.69
N ARG A 225 -9.20 -23.03 -11.00
CA ARG A 225 -10.49 -22.91 -10.27
C ARG A 225 -11.32 -24.20 -10.34
N ARG A 226 -11.23 -24.93 -11.44
CA ARG A 226 -11.97 -26.19 -11.61
C ARG A 226 -11.36 -27.35 -10.85
N ILE A 227 -10.02 -27.45 -10.80
CA ILE A 227 -9.34 -28.59 -10.18
C ILE A 227 -9.05 -28.43 -8.68
N ILE A 228 -8.90 -27.20 -8.21
CA ILE A 228 -8.76 -26.91 -6.77
C ILE A 228 -10.15 -27.00 -6.12
N PRO A 229 -10.30 -27.75 -5.00
CA PRO A 229 -11.58 -27.87 -4.32
C PRO A 229 -12.20 -26.52 -3.96
N GLU A 230 -13.49 -26.33 -4.27
CA GLU A 230 -14.22 -25.08 -4.04
C GLU A 230 -14.14 -24.60 -2.58
N LYS A 231 -14.18 -25.52 -1.63
CA LYS A 231 -14.06 -25.23 -0.18
C LYS A 231 -12.77 -24.50 0.21
N TYR A 232 -11.75 -24.53 -0.63
CA TYR A 232 -10.49 -23.80 -0.41
C TYR A 232 -10.46 -22.44 -1.10
N GLN A 233 -11.32 -22.20 -2.09
CA GLN A 233 -11.29 -20.98 -2.87
C GLN A 233 -11.97 -19.82 -2.12
N ILE A 234 -11.38 -18.65 -2.21
CA ILE A 234 -11.89 -17.40 -1.61
C ILE A 234 -11.96 -16.35 -2.70
N ASP A 235 -13.12 -15.76 -2.91
CA ASP A 235 -13.31 -14.62 -3.82
C ASP A 235 -12.85 -13.33 -3.13
N TYR A 236 -11.55 -13.27 -2.80
CA TYR A 236 -10.96 -12.14 -2.06
C TYR A 236 -10.86 -10.90 -2.95
N ASP A 237 -11.36 -9.78 -2.43
CA ASP A 237 -11.15 -8.46 -3.01
C ASP A 237 -9.89 -7.81 -2.43
N GLY A 238 -8.83 -7.75 -3.22
CA GLY A 238 -7.56 -7.17 -2.82
C GLY A 238 -7.55 -5.64 -2.71
N ASP A 239 -8.61 -4.96 -3.17
CA ASP A 239 -8.76 -3.51 -3.12
C ASP A 239 -10.12 -3.07 -2.58
N PRO A 240 -10.38 -3.25 -1.27
CA PRO A 240 -11.66 -2.87 -0.67
C PRO A 240 -11.92 -1.35 -0.70
N PHE A 241 -10.93 -0.55 -1.08
CA PHE A 241 -10.99 0.92 -1.04
C PHE A 241 -11.45 1.56 -2.36
N SER A 242 -11.45 0.82 -3.45
CA SER A 242 -12.03 1.28 -4.72
C SER A 242 -13.52 0.96 -4.81
N ASP A 243 -14.29 1.81 -5.51
CA ASP A 243 -15.72 1.60 -5.81
C ASP A 243 -16.59 1.18 -4.61
N LYS A 244 -16.31 1.79 -3.45
CA LYS A 244 -16.87 1.43 -2.15
C LYS A 244 -18.40 1.37 -2.16
N LEU A 245 -19.06 2.34 -2.78
CA LEU A 245 -20.52 2.42 -2.82
C LEU A 245 -21.15 1.23 -3.54
N ASN A 246 -20.62 0.85 -4.70
CA ASN A 246 -21.15 -0.30 -5.43
C ASN A 246 -20.88 -1.61 -4.70
N LYS A 247 -19.72 -1.77 -4.07
CA LYS A 247 -19.40 -2.94 -3.23
C LYS A 247 -20.35 -3.05 -2.05
N MET A 248 -20.62 -1.95 -1.34
CA MET A 248 -21.59 -1.91 -0.24
C MET A 248 -23.00 -2.28 -0.72
N LYS A 249 -23.46 -1.71 -1.83
CA LYS A 249 -24.79 -2.03 -2.41
C LYS A 249 -24.86 -3.49 -2.85
N LYS A 250 -23.81 -4.01 -3.46
CA LYS A 250 -23.74 -5.41 -3.92
C LYS A 250 -23.81 -6.40 -2.76
N LEU A 251 -23.30 -6.03 -1.58
CA LEU A 251 -23.39 -6.84 -0.38
C LEU A 251 -24.84 -7.05 0.06
N ASN A 252 -25.75 -6.16 -0.35
CA ASN A 252 -27.20 -6.21 -0.07
C ASN A 252 -27.52 -6.39 1.43
N ASN A 253 -26.73 -5.74 2.29
CA ASN A 253 -26.96 -5.74 3.73
C ASN A 253 -27.88 -4.59 4.10
N GLY A 254 -29.14 -4.89 4.46
CA GLY A 254 -30.17 -3.88 4.75
C GLY A 254 -29.76 -2.92 5.85
N LYS A 255 -29.14 -3.41 6.93
CA LYS A 255 -28.72 -2.59 8.07
C LYS A 255 -27.57 -1.63 7.71
N LEU A 256 -26.63 -2.11 6.89
CA LEU A 256 -25.55 -1.26 6.39
C LEU A 256 -26.09 -0.16 5.47
N ASN A 257 -26.99 -0.51 4.55
CA ASN A 257 -27.59 0.43 3.61
C ASN A 257 -28.42 1.50 4.34
N GLU A 258 -29.25 1.09 5.30
CA GLU A 258 -30.02 2.02 6.15
C GLU A 258 -29.12 2.97 6.94
N THR A 259 -28.05 2.44 7.54
CA THR A 259 -27.05 3.24 8.27
C THR A 259 -26.36 4.24 7.36
N TYR A 260 -25.95 3.80 6.16
CA TYR A 260 -25.35 4.67 5.15
C TYR A 260 -26.30 5.81 4.75
N GLU A 261 -27.53 5.49 4.36
CA GLU A 261 -28.52 6.47 3.89
C GLU A 261 -28.90 7.47 4.97
N LYS A 262 -29.08 7.00 6.21
CA LYS A 262 -29.37 7.87 7.35
C LYS A 262 -28.22 8.81 7.64
N LEU A 263 -27.01 8.28 7.74
CA LEU A 263 -25.81 9.08 8.02
C LEU A 263 -25.54 10.10 6.91
N GLU A 264 -25.68 9.71 5.65
CA GLU A 264 -25.56 10.62 4.51
C GLU A 264 -26.56 11.77 4.60
N ARG A 265 -27.84 11.49 4.88
CA ARG A 265 -28.86 12.53 5.05
C ARG A 265 -28.54 13.47 6.22
N ASP A 266 -28.14 12.93 7.37
CA ASP A 266 -27.83 13.71 8.56
C ASP A 266 -26.66 14.67 8.33
N LEU A 267 -25.63 14.22 7.63
CA LEU A 267 -24.46 15.02 7.26
C LEU A 267 -24.79 16.12 6.26
N LEU A 268 -25.60 15.82 5.23
CA LEU A 268 -26.00 16.78 4.20
C LEU A 268 -27.01 17.82 4.72
N ALA A 269 -27.97 17.40 5.56
CA ALA A 269 -28.96 18.29 6.18
C ALA A 269 -28.28 19.32 7.09
N GLY A 270 -27.21 18.94 7.77
CA GLY A 270 -26.45 19.83 8.65
C GLY A 270 -25.63 20.90 7.90
N LYS A 271 -25.52 20.84 6.57
CA LYS A 271 -24.68 21.73 5.72
C LYS A 271 -23.28 21.97 6.28
N LYS A 272 -22.72 20.96 6.94
CA LYS A 272 -21.38 21.03 7.51
C LYS A 272 -20.31 20.94 6.42
N ASN A 273 -19.30 21.80 6.52
CA ASN A 273 -18.13 21.64 5.69
C ASN A 273 -17.38 20.35 6.09
N SER A 274 -16.75 19.70 5.12
CA SER A 274 -15.92 18.50 5.39
C SER A 274 -14.87 18.75 6.49
N ASN A 275 -14.35 19.97 6.59
CA ASN A 275 -13.36 20.36 7.60
C ASN A 275 -13.91 20.38 9.04
N ASP A 276 -15.23 20.48 9.22
CA ASP A 276 -15.88 20.53 10.53
C ASP A 276 -16.37 19.15 10.99
N ILE A 277 -16.21 18.11 10.15
CA ILE A 277 -16.61 16.73 10.45
C ILE A 277 -15.38 15.93 10.86
N PHE A 278 -15.45 15.32 12.04
CA PHE A 278 -14.40 14.46 12.58
C PHE A 278 -14.93 13.06 12.83
N ILE A 279 -14.14 12.05 12.50
CA ILE A 279 -14.45 10.64 12.78
C ILE A 279 -13.63 10.22 13.98
N TYR A 280 -14.29 9.69 15.01
CA TYR A 280 -13.60 9.07 16.12
C TYR A 280 -13.14 7.66 15.73
N PHE A 281 -11.84 7.46 15.74
CA PHE A 281 -11.22 6.20 15.37
C PHE A 281 -10.34 5.70 16.52
N ASP A 282 -10.60 4.50 17.01
CA ASP A 282 -9.85 3.88 18.10
C ASP A 282 -9.19 2.54 17.69
N GLY A 283 -9.30 2.19 16.40
CA GLY A 283 -8.80 0.94 15.85
C GLY A 283 -9.70 -0.28 16.08
N SER A 284 -10.83 -0.12 16.78
CA SER A 284 -11.81 -1.18 16.97
C SER A 284 -12.54 -1.54 15.68
N ILE A 285 -13.17 -2.72 15.67
CA ILE A 285 -13.99 -3.17 14.54
C ILE A 285 -15.15 -2.20 14.27
N ASN A 286 -15.72 -1.57 15.30
CA ASN A 286 -16.74 -0.55 15.16
C ASN A 286 -16.23 0.65 14.35
N SER A 287 -15.09 1.21 14.79
CA SER A 287 -14.51 2.36 14.12
C SER A 287 -14.00 2.02 12.72
N THR A 288 -13.62 0.78 12.45
CA THR A 288 -13.25 0.29 11.12
C THR A 288 -14.44 0.32 10.16
N VAL A 289 -15.58 -0.23 10.57
CA VAL A 289 -16.82 -0.22 9.76
C VAL A 289 -17.33 1.21 9.56
N LEU A 290 -17.36 2.01 10.64
CA LEU A 290 -17.78 3.41 10.57
C LEU A 290 -16.93 4.21 9.58
N LEU A 291 -15.61 4.04 9.65
CA LEU A 291 -14.67 4.73 8.77
C LEU A 291 -14.93 4.39 7.29
N HIS A 292 -15.23 3.12 6.99
CA HIS A 292 -15.54 2.71 5.62
C HIS A 292 -16.83 3.32 5.10
N VAL A 293 -17.88 3.38 5.93
CA VAL A 293 -19.14 4.04 5.59
C VAL A 293 -18.91 5.53 5.35
N MET A 294 -18.19 6.21 6.23
CA MET A 294 -17.85 7.63 6.08
C MET A 294 -17.03 7.89 4.81
N ALA A 295 -16.03 7.05 4.53
CA ALA A 295 -15.22 7.17 3.31
C ALA A 295 -16.07 7.01 2.03
N THR A 296 -17.10 6.16 2.08
CA THR A 296 -18.05 5.99 0.97
C THR A 296 -18.90 7.24 0.77
N ILE A 297 -19.36 7.86 1.85
CA ILE A 297 -20.13 9.12 1.80
C ILE A 297 -19.25 10.26 1.26
N TYR A 298 -18.01 10.35 1.72
CA TYR A 298 -17.06 11.38 1.28
C TYR A 298 -16.75 11.26 -0.21
N GLU A 299 -16.49 10.06 -0.71
CA GLU A 299 -16.21 9.83 -2.14
C GLU A 299 -17.37 10.26 -3.04
N LYS A 300 -18.61 10.10 -2.58
CA LYS A 300 -19.81 10.46 -3.34
C LYS A 300 -20.12 11.95 -3.31
N ASN A 301 -19.98 12.60 -2.14
CA ASN A 301 -20.59 13.92 -1.89
C ASN A 301 -19.59 15.06 -1.78
N TYR A 302 -18.28 14.78 -1.58
CA TYR A 302 -17.25 15.80 -1.46
C TYR A 302 -16.25 15.63 -2.61
N THR A 303 -16.36 16.49 -3.62
CA THR A 303 -15.64 16.40 -4.90
C THR A 303 -14.15 16.71 -4.83
N ASP A 304 -13.70 17.33 -3.74
CA ASP A 304 -12.29 17.61 -3.54
C ASP A 304 -11.61 16.41 -2.89
N LYS A 305 -10.38 16.11 -3.30
CA LYS A 305 -9.48 15.11 -2.68
C LYS A 305 -9.09 15.47 -1.24
N GLN A 306 -10.00 16.08 -0.48
CA GLN A 306 -9.78 16.44 0.91
C GLN A 306 -9.67 15.19 1.76
N SER A 307 -8.63 15.16 2.59
CA SER A 307 -8.47 14.13 3.61
C SER A 307 -9.60 14.23 4.64
N MET A 308 -10.16 13.11 5.04
CA MET A 308 -11.13 13.07 6.14
C MET A 308 -10.43 13.33 7.46
N ASN A 309 -11.03 14.22 8.29
CA ASN A 309 -10.47 14.47 9.62
C ASN A 309 -10.82 13.32 10.57
N CYS A 310 -9.82 12.82 11.25
CA CYS A 310 -9.93 11.69 12.15
C CYS A 310 -9.30 12.00 13.50
N ILE A 311 -10.00 11.71 14.59
CA ILE A 311 -9.47 11.82 15.95
C ILE A 311 -9.10 10.42 16.45
N TYR A 312 -7.85 10.26 16.85
CA TYR A 312 -7.34 9.05 17.46
C TYR A 312 -6.89 9.33 18.90
N LEU A 313 -7.48 8.60 19.84
CA LEU A 313 -7.01 8.62 21.22
C LEU A 313 -5.97 7.54 21.42
N GLU A 314 -4.73 7.95 21.70
CA GLU A 314 -3.62 7.04 21.94
C GLU A 314 -3.87 6.20 23.19
N LYS A 315 -4.09 4.90 23.03
CA LYS A 315 -4.32 3.96 24.14
C LYS A 315 -3.37 2.77 24.14
N ASN A 316 -2.93 2.30 22.98
CA ASN A 316 -2.21 1.03 22.87
C ASN A 316 -1.16 1.05 21.76
N ILE A 317 0.10 0.78 22.11
CA ILE A 317 1.22 0.74 21.16
C ILE A 317 1.08 -0.41 20.15
N LYS A 318 0.45 -1.53 20.54
CA LYS A 318 0.30 -2.73 19.69
C LYS A 318 -0.53 -2.49 18.42
N ILE A 319 -1.41 -1.48 18.39
CA ILE A 319 -2.26 -1.18 17.23
C ILE A 319 -1.72 -0.07 16.34
N ASN A 320 -0.58 0.53 16.68
CA ASN A 320 -0.05 1.69 15.93
C ASN A 320 0.25 1.38 14.45
N SER A 321 0.72 0.17 14.13
CA SER A 321 0.96 -0.23 12.74
C SER A 321 -0.34 -0.25 11.94
N TYR A 322 -1.40 -0.83 12.51
CA TYR A 322 -2.73 -0.86 11.90
C TYR A 322 -3.32 0.54 11.73
N VAL A 323 -3.18 1.41 12.73
CA VAL A 323 -3.62 2.82 12.64
C VAL A 323 -2.90 3.55 11.52
N ASN A 324 -1.58 3.41 11.41
CA ASN A 324 -0.79 4.06 10.36
C ASN A 324 -1.16 3.56 8.94
N GLU A 325 -1.41 2.28 8.80
CA GLU A 325 -1.88 1.69 7.55
C GLU A 325 -3.28 2.20 7.18
N THR A 326 -4.18 2.26 8.14
CA THR A 326 -5.54 2.79 7.97
C THR A 326 -5.52 4.26 7.55
N VAL A 327 -4.67 5.09 8.17
CA VAL A 327 -4.48 6.49 7.79
C VAL A 327 -4.09 6.62 6.33
N LYS A 328 -3.17 5.79 5.87
CA LYS A 328 -2.71 5.78 4.47
C LYS A 328 -3.81 5.32 3.51
N ASN A 329 -4.50 4.23 3.84
CA ASN A 329 -5.50 3.60 2.98
C ASN A 329 -6.73 4.49 2.76
N TYR A 330 -7.14 5.23 3.79
CA TYR A 330 -8.29 6.14 3.71
C TYR A 330 -7.91 7.62 3.52
N ASN A 331 -6.64 7.95 3.35
CA ASN A 331 -6.13 9.32 3.21
C ASN A 331 -6.65 10.23 4.34
N LEU A 332 -6.38 9.85 5.59
CA LEU A 332 -6.89 10.56 6.77
C LEU A 332 -5.97 11.70 7.20
N ASN A 333 -6.57 12.79 7.63
CA ASN A 333 -5.92 13.83 8.44
C ASN A 333 -6.08 13.44 9.92
N LEU A 334 -5.05 12.79 10.49
CA LEU A 334 -5.10 12.19 11.82
C LEU A 334 -4.68 13.18 12.91
N LEU A 335 -5.61 13.52 13.79
CA LEU A 335 -5.36 14.27 15.02
C LEU A 335 -5.20 13.30 16.20
N LYS A 336 -3.98 13.18 16.70
CA LYS A 336 -3.68 12.34 17.87
C LYS A 336 -3.87 13.16 19.15
N LEU A 337 -4.74 12.69 20.03
CA LEU A 337 -5.07 13.36 21.29
C LEU A 337 -5.02 12.37 22.45
N ASN A 338 -4.73 12.85 23.65
CA ASN A 338 -5.10 12.16 24.88
C ASN A 338 -6.53 12.52 25.30
N ARG A 339 -7.11 11.79 26.25
CA ARG A 339 -8.52 11.98 26.68
C ARG A 339 -8.82 13.41 27.13
N ASN A 340 -7.91 14.05 27.88
CA ASN A 340 -8.12 15.40 28.40
C ASN A 340 -8.09 16.44 27.26
N ASN A 341 -7.12 16.31 26.37
CA ASN A 341 -6.99 17.19 25.21
C ASN A 341 -8.16 17.04 24.23
N PHE A 342 -8.71 15.83 24.12
CA PHE A 342 -9.91 15.59 23.30
C PHE A 342 -11.13 16.37 23.82
N ILE A 343 -11.41 16.32 25.12
CA ILE A 343 -12.52 17.05 25.73
C ILE A 343 -12.35 18.56 25.54
N HIS A 344 -11.12 19.05 25.74
CA HIS A 344 -10.80 20.47 25.51
C HIS A 344 -10.97 20.86 24.05
N PHE A 345 -10.43 20.07 23.12
CA PHE A 345 -10.57 20.26 21.68
C PHE A 345 -12.04 20.32 21.25
N ALA A 346 -12.83 19.33 21.67
CA ALA A 346 -14.23 19.24 21.31
C ALA A 346 -15.06 20.43 21.81
N LYS A 347 -14.76 20.95 23.00
CA LYS A 347 -15.43 22.13 23.57
C LYS A 347 -14.98 23.46 22.98
N SER A 348 -13.69 23.59 22.63
CA SER A 348 -13.15 24.82 22.04
C SER A 348 -13.56 25.05 20.59
N HIS A 349 -13.96 24.00 19.88
CA HIS A 349 -14.38 24.05 18.48
C HIS A 349 -15.91 23.83 18.36
N GLY A 350 -16.70 24.74 18.92
CA GLY A 350 -18.15 24.61 19.11
C GLY A 350 -19.00 24.29 17.86
N ASN A 351 -18.42 24.33 16.67
CA ASN A 351 -19.14 24.06 15.41
C ASN A 351 -18.78 22.70 14.77
N ILE A 352 -17.92 21.89 15.39
CA ILE A 352 -17.57 20.58 14.85
C ILE A 352 -18.65 19.54 15.10
N LEU A 353 -18.70 18.55 14.22
CA LEU A 353 -19.51 17.35 14.33
C LEU A 353 -18.59 16.13 14.47
N ILE A 354 -18.78 15.33 15.50
CA ILE A 354 -18.01 14.11 15.71
C ILE A 354 -18.89 12.90 15.40
N VAL A 355 -18.43 12.03 14.52
CA VAL A 355 -19.09 10.76 14.20
C VAL A 355 -18.39 9.65 14.98
N ILE A 356 -19.15 8.92 15.79
CA ILE A 356 -18.65 7.88 16.69
C ILE A 356 -19.30 6.53 16.40
N GLY A 357 -18.66 5.44 16.76
CA GLY A 357 -19.17 4.08 16.55
C GLY A 357 -19.31 3.31 17.87
N VAL A 358 -20.20 3.75 18.76
CA VAL A 358 -20.45 3.11 20.06
C VAL A 358 -21.73 2.29 19.98
N ARG A 359 -21.66 1.00 20.31
CA ARG A 359 -22.85 0.12 20.33
C ARG A 359 -23.47 0.09 21.73
N LYS A 360 -24.79 -0.09 21.81
CA LYS A 360 -25.51 -0.21 23.09
C LYS A 360 -25.07 -1.43 23.92
N THR A 361 -24.53 -2.46 23.25
CA THR A 361 -24.04 -3.69 23.87
C THR A 361 -22.66 -3.54 24.49
N GLU A 362 -21.96 -2.45 24.24
CA GLU A 362 -20.63 -2.23 24.84
C GLU A 362 -20.71 -1.90 26.32
N PRO A 363 -19.80 -2.46 27.14
CA PRO A 363 -19.65 -2.03 28.52
C PRO A 363 -19.39 -0.53 28.56
N ASN A 364 -20.04 0.16 29.51
CA ASN A 364 -19.88 1.60 29.69
C ASN A 364 -20.30 2.48 28.49
N SER A 365 -21.12 1.95 27.55
CA SER A 365 -21.61 2.72 26.41
C SER A 365 -22.28 4.03 26.84
N SER A 366 -23.08 4.02 27.91
CA SER A 366 -23.70 5.20 28.47
C SER A 366 -22.70 6.23 29.05
N GLU A 367 -21.59 5.78 29.63
CA GLU A 367 -20.52 6.65 30.14
C GLU A 367 -19.71 7.25 29.00
N ILE A 368 -19.43 6.43 27.99
CA ILE A 368 -18.75 6.89 26.77
C ILE A 368 -19.58 7.99 26.12
N LEU A 369 -20.89 7.77 25.92
CA LEU A 369 -21.78 8.77 25.34
C LEU A 369 -21.90 10.03 26.20
N LYS A 370 -21.94 9.89 27.53
CA LYS A 370 -21.90 11.05 28.46
C LYS A 370 -20.61 11.87 28.33
N SER A 371 -19.50 11.27 27.96
CA SER A 371 -18.23 12.00 27.74
C SER A 371 -18.30 12.98 26.56
N PHE A 372 -19.28 12.81 25.66
CA PHE A 372 -19.56 13.71 24.55
C PHE A 372 -20.61 14.77 24.87
N ASN A 373 -21.11 14.86 26.13
CA ASN A 373 -22.08 15.89 26.53
C ASN A 373 -21.52 17.30 26.27
N GLY A 374 -22.30 18.11 25.58
CA GLY A 374 -21.91 19.47 25.15
C GLY A 374 -21.10 19.51 23.84
N VAL A 375 -21.02 18.40 23.14
CA VAL A 375 -20.40 18.27 21.81
C VAL A 375 -21.44 17.74 20.83
N ASN A 376 -21.48 18.27 19.62
CA ASN A 376 -22.32 17.71 18.56
C ASN A 376 -21.76 16.39 18.08
N PHE A 377 -22.49 15.29 18.24
CA PHE A 377 -22.10 14.00 17.73
C PHE A 377 -23.25 13.21 17.11
N ILE A 378 -22.89 12.30 16.20
CA ILE A 378 -23.78 11.30 15.61
C ILE A 378 -23.20 9.91 15.91
N ASN A 379 -24.06 8.97 16.31
CA ASN A 379 -23.69 7.58 16.57
C ASN A 379 -24.52 6.62 15.72
N PRO A 380 -24.12 6.33 14.48
CA PRO A 380 -24.90 5.53 13.56
C PRO A 380 -24.89 4.03 13.84
N LEU A 381 -23.93 3.55 14.66
CA LEU A 381 -23.78 2.12 14.98
C LEU A 381 -24.42 1.70 16.31
N PHE A 382 -25.22 2.56 16.95
CA PHE A 382 -25.73 2.30 18.30
C PHE A 382 -26.52 0.98 18.42
N ASP A 383 -27.36 0.68 17.43
CA ASP A 383 -28.19 -0.54 17.40
C ASP A 383 -27.55 -1.75 16.72
N TRP A 384 -26.28 -1.65 16.36
CA TRP A 384 -25.53 -2.76 15.77
C TRP A 384 -25.09 -3.76 16.85
N ASN A 385 -24.98 -5.04 16.48
CA ASN A 385 -24.36 -6.05 17.31
C ASN A 385 -22.97 -6.46 16.74
N TYR A 386 -22.27 -7.33 17.46
CA TYR A 386 -20.93 -7.75 17.09
C TYR A 386 -20.88 -8.51 15.76
N SER A 387 -21.86 -9.39 15.53
CA SER A 387 -21.94 -10.15 14.28
C SER A 387 -22.27 -9.28 13.06
N ASP A 388 -23.05 -8.19 13.25
CA ASP A 388 -23.31 -7.23 12.17
C ASP A 388 -22.00 -6.61 11.64
N LEU A 389 -21.12 -6.18 12.56
CA LEU A 389 -19.82 -5.60 12.20
C LEU A 389 -18.93 -6.59 11.46
N TRP A 390 -18.86 -7.82 11.97
CA TRP A 390 -18.06 -8.86 11.34
C TRP A 390 -18.62 -9.28 9.99
N ASN A 391 -19.93 -9.32 9.83
CA ASN A 391 -20.56 -9.60 8.55
C ASN A 391 -20.10 -8.57 7.49
N VAL A 392 -20.19 -7.28 7.82
CA VAL A 392 -19.74 -6.22 6.91
C VAL A 392 -18.24 -6.28 6.66
N THR A 393 -17.44 -6.39 7.72
CA THR A 393 -15.98 -6.42 7.62
C THR A 393 -15.49 -7.58 6.74
N ARG A 394 -16.02 -8.79 6.97
CA ARG A 394 -15.59 -9.99 6.25
C ARG A 394 -16.04 -10.00 4.80
N ASN A 395 -17.25 -9.59 4.50
CA ASN A 395 -17.78 -9.60 3.14
C ASN A 395 -17.28 -8.43 2.27
N LEU A 396 -16.86 -7.33 2.87
CA LEU A 396 -16.19 -6.23 2.16
C LEU A 396 -14.67 -6.33 2.20
N TYR A 397 -14.12 -7.37 2.81
CA TYR A 397 -12.67 -7.61 2.96
C TYR A 397 -11.92 -6.43 3.59
N LEU A 398 -12.55 -5.73 4.54
CA LEU A 398 -11.93 -4.58 5.19
C LEU A 398 -10.74 -5.02 6.05
N PRO A 399 -9.60 -4.34 5.96
CA PRO A 399 -8.50 -4.57 6.90
C PRO A 399 -8.95 -4.26 8.32
N TYR A 400 -8.52 -5.07 9.26
CA TYR A 400 -8.77 -4.88 10.70
C TYR A 400 -7.53 -5.23 11.52
N CYS A 401 -7.51 -4.84 12.79
CA CYS A 401 -6.39 -5.08 13.69
C CYS A 401 -6.14 -6.59 13.86
N ASN A 402 -4.89 -7.04 13.70
CA ASN A 402 -4.49 -8.44 13.79
C ASN A 402 -4.75 -9.09 15.16
N LEU A 403 -4.90 -8.30 16.21
CA LEU A 403 -5.28 -8.81 17.54
C LEU A 403 -6.60 -9.61 17.49
N TYR A 404 -7.51 -9.24 16.60
CA TYR A 404 -8.73 -10.01 16.39
C TYR A 404 -8.49 -11.42 15.81
N ASP A 405 -7.41 -11.59 15.03
CA ASP A 405 -6.99 -12.90 14.53
C ASP A 405 -6.32 -13.75 15.62
N GLU A 406 -5.84 -13.11 16.70
CA GLU A 406 -5.27 -13.74 17.88
C GLU A 406 -6.34 -14.11 18.95
N GLY A 407 -7.62 -13.90 18.64
CA GLY A 407 -8.75 -14.22 19.53
C GLY A 407 -9.15 -13.13 20.52
N PHE A 408 -8.62 -11.90 20.37
CA PHE A 408 -9.12 -10.76 21.13
C PHE A 408 -10.45 -10.31 20.52
N THR A 409 -11.49 -10.21 21.33
CA THR A 409 -12.80 -9.69 20.87
C THR A 409 -12.94 -8.19 21.10
N THR A 410 -12.09 -7.60 21.96
CA THR A 410 -11.96 -6.17 22.18
C THR A 410 -10.48 -5.77 22.17
N ILE A 411 -10.16 -4.60 21.60
CA ILE A 411 -8.77 -4.10 21.54
C ILE A 411 -8.53 -2.90 22.46
N ASN A 412 -9.57 -2.42 23.11
CA ASN A 412 -9.52 -1.25 24.00
C ASN A 412 -9.06 -1.59 25.43
N ASP A 413 -9.13 -2.84 25.82
CA ASP A 413 -8.67 -3.32 27.13
C ASP A 413 -7.19 -3.72 27.07
N VAL A 414 -6.35 -2.82 27.59
CA VAL A 414 -4.90 -2.98 27.62
C VAL A 414 -4.42 -4.19 28.45
N HIS A 415 -5.28 -4.75 29.29
CA HIS A 415 -5.02 -5.91 30.12
C HIS A 415 -5.64 -7.20 29.57
N GLY A 416 -6.26 -7.11 28.37
CA GLY A 416 -7.00 -8.19 27.79
C GLY A 416 -6.14 -9.41 27.45
N LYS A 417 -6.66 -10.55 27.85
CA LYS A 417 -6.30 -11.85 27.32
C LYS A 417 -7.22 -12.15 26.13
N PRO A 418 -6.82 -13.02 25.20
CA PRO A 418 -7.75 -13.52 24.19
C PRO A 418 -9.02 -14.08 24.85
N ASN A 419 -10.12 -13.95 24.16
CA ASN A 419 -11.42 -14.38 24.68
C ASN A 419 -11.42 -15.89 24.97
N PRO A 420 -11.69 -16.34 26.20
CA PRO A 420 -11.62 -17.74 26.58
C PRO A 420 -12.63 -18.63 25.81
N TYR A 421 -13.73 -18.07 25.31
CA TYR A 421 -14.72 -18.80 24.50
C TYR A 421 -14.22 -19.07 23.07
N LEU A 422 -13.14 -18.45 22.64
CA LEU A 422 -12.44 -18.74 21.39
C LEU A 422 -11.29 -19.73 21.55
N LYS A 423 -11.00 -20.14 22.81
CA LYS A 423 -9.93 -21.08 23.10
C LYS A 423 -10.23 -22.44 22.48
N THR A 424 -9.26 -23.02 21.80
CA THR A 424 -9.37 -24.34 21.18
C THR A 424 -8.06 -25.11 21.34
N VAL A 425 -8.13 -26.43 21.19
CA VAL A 425 -6.97 -27.30 21.30
C VAL A 425 -6.58 -27.75 19.91
N GLY A 426 -5.31 -27.64 19.56
CA GLY A 426 -4.78 -28.09 18.29
C GLY A 426 -4.78 -29.59 18.12
N PRO A 427 -4.43 -30.11 16.94
CA PRO A 427 -4.29 -31.55 16.67
C PRO A 427 -3.33 -32.27 17.63
N ARG A 428 -2.36 -31.50 18.19
CA ARG A 428 -1.52 -31.93 19.32
C ARG A 428 -2.12 -31.35 20.59
N SER A 429 -2.47 -32.18 21.53
CA SER A 429 -3.20 -31.85 22.77
C SER A 429 -2.51 -30.84 23.69
N ASP A 430 -1.25 -30.50 23.41
CA ASP A 430 -0.42 -29.57 24.15
C ASP A 430 -0.42 -28.11 23.54
N LEU A 431 -0.94 -27.98 22.31
CA LEU A 431 -1.01 -26.69 21.65
C LEU A 431 -2.39 -26.04 21.81
N ILE A 432 -2.45 -25.06 22.70
CA ILE A 432 -3.62 -24.21 22.89
C ILE A 432 -3.50 -23.02 21.94
N TYR A 433 -4.52 -22.77 21.15
CA TYR A 433 -4.63 -21.55 20.35
C TYR A 433 -6.05 -20.95 20.46
N TYR A 434 -6.21 -19.74 19.92
CA TYR A 434 -7.51 -19.07 19.91
C TYR A 434 -8.01 -18.96 18.48
N LYS A 435 -9.30 -19.19 18.28
CA LYS A 435 -9.98 -18.90 17.02
C LYS A 435 -10.02 -17.40 16.80
N LYS A 436 -10.23 -16.98 15.56
CA LYS A 436 -10.36 -15.56 15.21
C LYS A 436 -11.64 -14.98 15.81
N ALA A 437 -11.62 -13.70 16.14
CA ALA A 437 -12.72 -13.00 16.82
C ALA A 437 -14.06 -13.11 16.10
N HIS A 438 -14.06 -13.10 14.77
CA HIS A 438 -15.28 -13.26 13.97
C HIS A 438 -15.93 -14.65 14.03
N GLU A 439 -15.25 -15.62 14.60
CA GLU A 439 -15.76 -16.99 14.83
C GLU A 439 -16.54 -17.12 16.14
N LEU A 440 -16.65 -16.03 16.92
CA LEU A 440 -17.45 -16.02 18.13
C LEU A 440 -18.95 -16.14 17.76
N GLN A 441 -19.57 -17.24 18.24
CA GLN A 441 -20.95 -17.58 17.87
C GLN A 441 -21.99 -16.77 18.65
N ASP A 442 -21.71 -16.45 19.91
CA ASP A 442 -22.60 -15.71 20.78
C ASP A 442 -22.09 -14.30 21.04
N ASN A 443 -22.82 -13.31 20.53
CA ASN A 443 -22.48 -11.90 20.68
C ASN A 443 -22.45 -11.43 22.15
N SER A 444 -23.17 -12.09 23.06
CA SER A 444 -23.18 -11.75 24.48
C SER A 444 -21.84 -12.05 25.16
N LEU A 445 -21.01 -12.90 24.56
CA LEU A 445 -19.72 -13.31 25.06
C LEU A 445 -18.55 -12.45 24.52
N GLU A 446 -18.86 -11.40 23.75
CA GLU A 446 -17.84 -10.46 23.24
C GLU A 446 -17.04 -9.82 24.38
N HIS A 447 -17.75 -9.39 25.43
CA HIS A 447 -17.17 -8.79 26.61
C HIS A 447 -17.23 -9.82 27.77
N PHE A 448 -16.17 -10.57 27.90
CA PHE A 448 -16.02 -11.48 29.05
C PHE A 448 -15.31 -10.74 30.20
N THR A 449 -15.75 -11.00 31.40
CA THR A 449 -15.17 -10.48 32.65
C THR A 449 -14.18 -11.49 33.28
#